data_7658d4a91625cd28ec9e5329777de2a8
#
_entry.id   7658d4a91625cd28ec9e5329777de2a8
#
_cell.length_a   1.000
_cell.length_b   1.000
_cell.length_c   1.000
_cell.angle_alpha   90.00
_cell.angle_beta   90.00
_cell.angle_gamma   90.00
#
_symmetry.space_group_name_H-M   'P 1'
#
loop_
_entity.id
_entity.type
_entity.pdbx_description
1 polymer ?
#
loop_
_entity_poly.entity_id
_entity_poly.type
_entity_poly.pdbx_seq_one_letter_code
_entity_poly.pdbx_strand_id
1 'polypeptide(L)'
;DGRFVSVPRVDEPILGGQAQISGQDSFEEADTLASTIRIGGLKLELEELRSNVVGAQLGEEAVSSSLKAGAIGFALVCILMIVVYLLPGFVSAIALTIYVLLTLLALNALNITLTLPGIAGIILSIGMAVDANVIIFSRIREEIAAGKTVQSAIKIGFEKALSAIVDGNITTLIAALVLGLKGSGTVKGFAITLGLGIILSMFTALFVTRILLNAFYALGCKDEKLYGKAKDIKTVDFLSKKAVFFAVSLLVIVAGFVFMGVNKSQTGHSLNYSLDFMGGTSSTVTFNEDLSIADIDAQVVPVVEKITGDSNVQTQKVNDSTQVVIKTRSLTVDEREAFTTAMKEDFGVEEEAITTETISATVSNEMKSDAIVSVIIATLCMLVYIWFRFTDVRFAASAVLALLHDVLVVLAFYAVSKTSVGNTFIACMLTIVGYSVNSTIVIFP
;
A
#
# COMPACT_ATOMS: atom_id res chain seq x y z
N ASP A 1 8.83 -32.54 14.98
CA ASP A 1 7.45 -32.47 15.51
C ASP A 1 7.07 -33.62 16.46
N GLY A 2 7.91 -34.69 16.62
CA GLY A 2 7.60 -35.84 17.53
C GLY A 2 6.36 -36.67 17.15
N ARG A 3 5.70 -36.37 16.07
CA ARG A 3 4.57 -37.14 15.53
C ARG A 3 5.07 -38.17 14.52
N PHE A 4 4.59 -39.42 14.65
CA PHE A 4 4.79 -40.43 13.63
C PHE A 4 3.91 -40.11 12.43
N VAL A 5 4.53 -39.77 11.29
CA VAL A 5 3.81 -39.48 10.03
C VAL A 5 3.42 -40.81 9.34
N SER A 6 4.22 -41.85 9.49
CA SER A 6 3.94 -43.19 8.99
C SER A 6 4.69 -44.24 9.80
N VAL A 7 4.09 -45.41 10.02
CA VAL A 7 4.71 -46.55 10.71
C VAL A 7 4.58 -47.77 9.79
N PRO A 8 5.42 -47.84 8.75
CA PRO A 8 5.34 -48.96 7.81
C PRO A 8 5.85 -50.28 8.46
N ARG A 9 5.18 -51.38 8.18
CA ARG A 9 5.62 -52.69 8.63
C ARG A 9 6.68 -53.21 7.65
N VAL A 10 7.75 -53.80 8.22
CA VAL A 10 8.81 -54.42 7.43
C VAL A 10 8.57 -55.92 7.46
N ASP A 11 8.18 -56.52 6.37
CA ASP A 11 7.83 -57.93 6.28
C ASP A 11 9.06 -58.83 6.05
N GLU A 12 10.09 -58.34 5.33
CA GLU A 12 11.32 -59.06 4.98
C GLU A 12 12.57 -58.19 5.13
N PRO A 13 13.77 -58.77 5.33
CA PRO A 13 15.01 -58.02 5.38
C PRO A 13 15.31 -57.31 4.04
N ILE A 14 15.59 -56.02 4.06
CA ILE A 14 15.90 -55.21 2.90
C ILE A 14 17.37 -55.35 2.53
N LEU A 15 17.72 -56.38 1.76
CA LEU A 15 19.12 -56.66 1.40
C LEU A 15 19.64 -55.83 0.22
N GLY A 16 18.75 -55.24 -0.58
CA GLY A 16 19.10 -54.49 -1.81
C GLY A 16 19.25 -52.97 -1.64
N GLY A 17 19.07 -52.46 -0.44
CA GLY A 17 19.15 -50.99 -0.19
C GLY A 17 18.00 -50.17 -0.79
N GLN A 18 16.97 -50.82 -1.35
CA GLN A 18 15.78 -50.19 -1.90
C GLN A 18 14.55 -50.72 -1.16
N ALA A 19 13.68 -49.78 -0.73
CA ALA A 19 12.43 -50.07 -0.08
C ALA A 19 11.28 -49.35 -0.76
N GLN A 20 10.10 -49.97 -0.78
CA GLN A 20 8.88 -49.37 -1.27
C GLN A 20 7.88 -49.34 -0.13
N ILE A 21 7.29 -48.16 0.12
CA ILE A 21 6.21 -47.96 1.08
C ILE A 21 4.91 -47.98 0.26
N SER A 22 3.98 -48.89 0.60
CA SER A 22 2.68 -49.05 -0.04
C SER A 22 1.57 -48.93 0.99
N GLY A 23 0.33 -48.76 0.55
CA GLY A 23 -0.83 -48.67 1.44
C GLY A 23 -1.29 -47.23 1.71
N GLN A 24 -0.94 -46.30 0.85
CA GLN A 24 -1.48 -44.94 0.86
C GLN A 24 -2.85 -44.92 0.15
N ASP A 25 -3.84 -44.23 0.74
CA ASP A 25 -5.21 -44.21 0.20
C ASP A 25 -5.35 -43.26 -1.00
N SER A 26 -4.42 -42.30 -1.18
CA SER A 26 -4.44 -41.36 -2.29
C SER A 26 -3.02 -41.01 -2.79
N PHE A 27 -2.94 -40.46 -4.01
CA PHE A 27 -1.70 -39.91 -4.56
C PHE A 27 -1.18 -38.72 -3.70
N GLU A 28 -2.07 -37.92 -3.17
CA GLU A 28 -1.74 -36.74 -2.33
C GLU A 28 -1.08 -37.15 -1.01
N GLU A 29 -1.57 -38.23 -0.38
CA GLU A 29 -0.98 -38.79 0.82
C GLU A 29 0.40 -39.41 0.55
N ALA A 30 0.54 -40.12 -0.57
CA ALA A 30 1.82 -40.68 -0.99
C ALA A 30 2.87 -39.60 -1.31
N ASP A 31 2.47 -38.50 -1.94
CA ASP A 31 3.37 -37.38 -2.27
C ASP A 31 3.76 -36.60 -1.00
N THR A 32 2.84 -36.43 -0.07
CA THR A 32 3.10 -35.83 1.27
C THR A 32 4.11 -36.67 2.04
N LEU A 33 3.94 -37.99 2.09
CA LEU A 33 4.88 -38.90 2.75
C LEU A 33 6.25 -38.90 2.06
N ALA A 34 6.30 -38.91 0.74
CA ALA A 34 7.55 -38.85 -0.03
C ALA A 34 8.28 -37.53 0.19
N SER A 35 7.55 -36.43 0.31
CA SER A 35 8.09 -35.12 0.60
C SER A 35 8.65 -35.05 2.02
N THR A 36 7.93 -35.61 3.00
CA THR A 36 8.38 -35.69 4.39
C THR A 36 9.66 -36.52 4.54
N ILE A 37 9.78 -37.64 3.82
CA ILE A 37 11.00 -38.46 3.82
C ILE A 37 12.17 -37.71 3.16
N ARG A 38 11.92 -36.98 2.06
CA ARG A 38 12.94 -36.13 1.40
C ARG A 38 13.46 -35.04 2.33
N ILE A 39 12.57 -34.39 3.09
CA ILE A 39 12.93 -33.35 4.08
C ILE A 39 13.75 -33.95 5.22
N GLY A 40 13.35 -35.12 5.74
CA GLY A 40 14.10 -35.82 6.80
C GLY A 40 15.49 -36.30 6.39
N GLY A 41 15.77 -36.42 5.07
CA GLY A 41 17.07 -36.76 4.52
C GLY A 41 18.01 -35.56 4.29
N LEU A 42 17.55 -34.32 4.56
CA LEU A 42 18.39 -33.12 4.41
C LEU A 42 19.46 -33.11 5.51
N LYS A 43 20.73 -32.90 5.08
CA LYS A 43 21.88 -32.75 6.00
C LYS A 43 22.01 -31.35 6.57
N LEU A 44 21.14 -30.43 6.18
CA LEU A 44 21.14 -29.03 6.59
C LEU A 44 19.98 -28.80 7.54
N GLU A 45 20.25 -28.06 8.59
CA GLU A 45 19.23 -27.54 9.50
C GLU A 45 18.47 -26.42 8.78
N LEU A 46 17.13 -26.51 8.77
CA LEU A 46 16.27 -25.50 8.16
C LEU A 46 15.81 -24.54 9.27
N GLU A 47 16.10 -23.26 9.08
CA GLU A 47 15.61 -22.19 9.94
C GLU A 47 14.43 -21.51 9.26
N GLU A 48 13.30 -21.34 9.97
CA GLU A 48 12.16 -20.60 9.48
C GLU A 48 12.46 -19.10 9.52
N LEU A 49 12.61 -18.48 8.37
CA LEU A 49 12.90 -17.05 8.25
C LEU A 49 11.64 -16.18 8.30
N ARG A 50 10.53 -16.68 7.76
CA ARG A 50 9.25 -15.99 7.74
C ARG A 50 8.10 -16.98 7.62
N SER A 51 7.06 -16.73 8.42
CA SER A 51 5.78 -17.44 8.32
C SER A 51 4.64 -16.44 8.39
N ASN A 52 3.59 -16.68 7.62
CA ASN A 52 2.36 -15.88 7.67
C ASN A 52 1.17 -16.83 7.53
N VAL A 53 0.41 -16.95 8.59
CA VAL A 53 -0.81 -17.77 8.65
C VAL A 53 -2.00 -16.85 8.79
N VAL A 54 -2.88 -16.83 7.80
CA VAL A 54 -4.09 -16.00 7.78
C VAL A 54 -5.31 -16.91 7.76
N GLY A 55 -6.20 -16.72 8.73
CA GLY A 55 -7.49 -17.42 8.75
C GLY A 55 -8.34 -17.07 7.51
N ALA A 56 -9.05 -18.05 6.96
CA ALA A 56 -9.85 -17.88 5.74
C ALA A 56 -10.90 -16.77 5.88
N GLN A 57 -11.56 -16.68 7.03
CA GLN A 57 -12.58 -15.67 7.33
C GLN A 57 -12.00 -14.25 7.29
N LEU A 58 -10.86 -14.02 7.93
CA LEU A 58 -10.21 -12.70 7.94
C LEU A 58 -9.74 -12.26 6.55
N GLY A 59 -9.29 -13.22 5.74
CA GLY A 59 -8.93 -12.94 4.34
C GLY A 59 -10.14 -12.51 3.51
N GLU A 60 -11.28 -13.20 3.64
CA GLU A 60 -12.53 -12.89 2.93
C GLU A 60 -13.10 -11.53 3.36
N GLU A 61 -13.13 -11.24 4.66
CA GLU A 61 -13.59 -9.95 5.19
C GLU A 61 -12.74 -8.79 4.69
N ALA A 62 -11.41 -8.94 4.67
CA ALA A 62 -10.49 -7.92 4.18
C ALA A 62 -10.69 -7.62 2.69
N VAL A 63 -10.86 -8.66 1.87
CA VAL A 63 -11.13 -8.50 0.42
C VAL A 63 -12.49 -7.85 0.21
N SER A 64 -13.55 -8.33 0.88
CA SER A 64 -14.92 -7.79 0.77
C SER A 64 -14.97 -6.32 1.18
N SER A 65 -14.36 -5.97 2.31
CA SER A 65 -14.27 -4.58 2.80
C SER A 65 -13.53 -3.68 1.82
N SER A 66 -12.40 -4.14 1.29
CA SER A 66 -11.60 -3.39 0.31
C SER A 66 -12.35 -3.16 -1.00
N LEU A 67 -13.09 -4.16 -1.49
CA LEU A 67 -13.92 -4.03 -2.70
C LEU A 67 -15.07 -3.03 -2.49
N LYS A 68 -15.75 -3.09 -1.34
CA LYS A 68 -16.80 -2.12 -0.97
C LYS A 68 -16.24 -0.70 -0.92
N ALA A 69 -15.10 -0.51 -0.24
CA ALA A 69 -14.44 0.80 -0.17
C ALA A 69 -14.04 1.30 -1.56
N GLY A 70 -13.49 0.44 -2.41
CA GLY A 70 -13.16 0.76 -3.79
C GLY A 70 -14.36 1.18 -4.63
N ALA A 71 -15.49 0.46 -4.52
CA ALA A 71 -16.71 0.78 -5.23
C ALA A 71 -17.31 2.13 -4.77
N ILE A 72 -17.33 2.39 -3.46
CA ILE A 72 -17.78 3.67 -2.90
C ILE A 72 -16.87 4.81 -3.37
N GLY A 73 -15.55 4.65 -3.29
CA GLY A 73 -14.58 5.63 -3.75
C GLY A 73 -14.74 5.93 -5.24
N PHE A 74 -14.88 4.91 -6.07
CA PHE A 74 -15.14 5.05 -7.51
C PHE A 74 -16.42 5.84 -7.78
N ALA A 75 -17.53 5.50 -7.12
CA ALA A 75 -18.80 6.20 -7.30
C ALA A 75 -18.70 7.67 -6.87
N LEU A 76 -18.08 7.98 -5.73
CA LEU A 76 -17.87 9.35 -5.25
C LEU A 76 -17.04 10.17 -6.24
N VAL A 77 -15.97 9.59 -6.77
CA VAL A 77 -15.12 10.25 -7.78
C VAL A 77 -15.90 10.53 -9.06
N CYS A 78 -16.67 9.57 -9.58
CA CYS A 78 -17.49 9.77 -10.76
C CYS A 78 -18.54 10.87 -10.55
N ILE A 79 -19.24 10.87 -9.41
CA ILE A 79 -20.22 11.91 -9.05
C ILE A 79 -19.54 13.29 -8.98
N LEU A 80 -18.39 13.38 -8.28
CA LEU A 80 -17.64 14.62 -8.17
C LEU A 80 -17.26 15.17 -9.54
N MET A 81 -16.73 14.33 -10.43
CA MET A 81 -16.33 14.72 -11.77
C MET A 81 -17.51 15.21 -12.60
N ILE A 82 -18.65 14.52 -12.56
CA ILE A 82 -19.86 14.92 -13.28
C ILE A 82 -20.39 16.26 -12.76
N VAL A 83 -20.46 16.43 -11.45
CA VAL A 83 -20.97 17.66 -10.82
C VAL A 83 -20.06 18.86 -11.10
N VAL A 84 -18.74 18.66 -11.01
CA VAL A 84 -17.77 19.75 -11.21
C VAL A 84 -17.54 20.07 -12.67
N TYR A 85 -17.40 19.05 -13.54
CA TYR A 85 -16.98 19.23 -14.94
C TYR A 85 -18.08 18.98 -15.98
N LEU A 86 -19.31 18.65 -15.56
CA LEU A 86 -20.47 18.40 -16.43
C LEU A 86 -20.20 17.34 -17.51
N LEU A 87 -20.29 17.70 -18.80
CA LEU A 87 -20.06 16.78 -19.91
C LEU A 87 -18.64 16.19 -19.93
N PRO A 88 -17.54 16.95 -19.81
CA PRO A 88 -16.21 16.40 -19.62
C PRO A 88 -16.12 15.43 -18.42
N GLY A 89 -16.80 15.75 -17.31
CA GLY A 89 -16.88 14.89 -16.14
C GLY A 89 -17.59 13.56 -16.41
N PHE A 90 -18.67 13.58 -17.18
CA PHE A 90 -19.36 12.35 -17.61
C PHE A 90 -18.45 11.50 -18.53
N VAL A 91 -17.75 12.14 -19.47
CA VAL A 91 -16.74 11.46 -20.31
C VAL A 91 -15.62 10.85 -19.49
N SER A 92 -15.15 11.58 -18.44
CA SER A 92 -14.16 11.06 -17.51
C SER A 92 -14.67 9.83 -16.74
N ALA A 93 -15.93 9.81 -16.33
CA ALA A 93 -16.53 8.64 -15.65
C ALA A 93 -16.54 7.40 -16.56
N ILE A 94 -16.86 7.56 -17.85
CA ILE A 94 -16.75 6.49 -18.85
C ILE A 94 -15.29 6.04 -19.02
N ALA A 95 -14.37 6.99 -19.18
CA ALA A 95 -12.94 6.68 -19.33
C ALA A 95 -12.38 5.96 -18.09
N LEU A 96 -12.83 6.36 -16.88
CA LEU A 96 -12.46 5.72 -15.62
C LEU A 96 -13.03 4.29 -15.51
N THR A 97 -14.24 4.06 -16.01
CA THR A 97 -14.81 2.70 -16.09
C THR A 97 -13.97 1.82 -17.03
N ILE A 98 -13.59 2.35 -18.20
CA ILE A 98 -12.70 1.64 -19.15
C ILE A 98 -11.34 1.38 -18.48
N TYR A 99 -10.80 2.34 -17.74
CA TYR A 99 -9.54 2.19 -16.99
C TYR A 99 -9.61 1.02 -16.00
N VAL A 100 -10.67 0.94 -15.19
CA VAL A 100 -10.84 -0.16 -14.22
C VAL A 100 -10.93 -1.51 -14.94
N LEU A 101 -11.71 -1.60 -16.04
CA LEU A 101 -11.82 -2.81 -16.84
C LEU A 101 -10.47 -3.22 -17.46
N LEU A 102 -9.71 -2.28 -18.00
CA LEU A 102 -8.38 -2.54 -18.54
C LEU A 102 -7.40 -2.98 -17.45
N THR A 103 -7.49 -2.39 -16.26
CA THR A 103 -6.65 -2.79 -15.12
C THR A 103 -6.93 -4.22 -14.70
N LEU A 104 -8.20 -4.60 -14.55
CA LEU A 104 -8.58 -5.98 -14.21
C LEU A 104 -8.17 -6.96 -15.29
N LEU A 105 -8.35 -6.61 -16.57
CA LEU A 105 -7.91 -7.42 -17.69
C LEU A 105 -6.39 -7.62 -17.70
N ALA A 106 -5.63 -6.56 -17.46
CA ALA A 106 -4.17 -6.64 -17.43
C ALA A 106 -3.65 -7.45 -16.24
N LEU A 107 -4.25 -7.32 -15.06
CA LEU A 107 -3.92 -8.14 -13.89
C LEU A 107 -4.14 -9.63 -14.17
N ASN A 108 -5.27 -9.98 -14.81
CA ASN A 108 -5.57 -11.35 -15.18
C ASN A 108 -4.62 -11.86 -16.28
N ALA A 109 -4.38 -11.07 -17.33
CA ALA A 109 -3.53 -11.46 -18.44
C ALA A 109 -2.05 -11.67 -18.04
N LEU A 110 -1.58 -10.91 -17.06
CA LEU A 110 -0.21 -11.00 -16.53
C LEU A 110 -0.08 -11.97 -15.34
N ASN A 111 -1.16 -12.65 -14.94
CA ASN A 111 -1.21 -13.54 -13.77
C ASN A 111 -0.64 -12.88 -12.48
N ILE A 112 -0.97 -11.59 -12.26
CA ILE A 112 -0.50 -10.86 -11.10
C ILE A 112 -1.34 -11.26 -9.89
N THR A 113 -0.69 -11.80 -8.86
CA THR A 113 -1.33 -12.11 -7.58
C THR A 113 -1.76 -10.82 -6.88
N LEU A 114 -3.04 -10.70 -6.59
CA LEU A 114 -3.60 -9.53 -5.91
C LEU A 114 -3.41 -9.66 -4.40
N THR A 115 -2.61 -8.76 -3.83
CA THR A 115 -2.39 -8.64 -2.37
C THR A 115 -3.26 -7.51 -1.80
N LEU A 116 -3.49 -7.47 -0.48
CA LEU A 116 -4.23 -6.36 0.16
C LEU A 116 -3.60 -4.98 -0.15
N PRO A 117 -2.27 -4.78 -0.01
CA PRO A 117 -1.65 -3.56 -0.49
C PRO A 117 -1.78 -3.35 -2.01
N GLY A 118 -1.84 -4.42 -2.80
CA GLY A 118 -2.11 -4.34 -4.24
C GLY A 118 -3.50 -3.77 -4.55
N ILE A 119 -4.53 -4.19 -3.80
CA ILE A 119 -5.88 -3.60 -3.90
C ILE A 119 -5.84 -2.11 -3.54
N ALA A 120 -5.16 -1.75 -2.46
CA ALA A 120 -4.97 -0.35 -2.08
C ALA A 120 -4.26 0.46 -3.19
N GLY A 121 -3.26 -0.13 -3.86
CA GLY A 121 -2.59 0.47 -5.03
C GLY A 121 -3.54 0.73 -6.20
N ILE A 122 -4.47 -0.18 -6.47
CA ILE A 122 -5.51 0.02 -7.51
C ILE A 122 -6.45 1.15 -7.11
N ILE A 123 -6.94 1.17 -5.88
CA ILE A 123 -7.85 2.22 -5.40
C ILE A 123 -7.17 3.59 -5.45
N LEU A 124 -5.91 3.66 -5.04
CA LEU A 124 -5.11 4.88 -5.15
C LEU A 124 -4.93 5.32 -6.61
N SER A 125 -4.65 4.39 -7.51
CA SER A 125 -4.45 4.69 -8.93
C SER A 125 -5.74 5.15 -9.62
N ILE A 126 -6.93 4.76 -9.14
CA ILE A 126 -8.23 5.33 -9.57
C ILE A 126 -8.27 6.84 -9.26
N GLY A 127 -7.85 7.25 -8.06
CA GLY A 127 -7.74 8.66 -7.70
C GLY A 127 -6.79 9.44 -8.60
N MET A 128 -5.61 8.88 -8.88
CA MET A 128 -4.61 9.49 -9.77
C MET A 128 -5.05 9.51 -11.23
N ALA A 129 -5.83 8.54 -11.69
CA ALA A 129 -6.36 8.51 -13.05
C ALA A 129 -7.30 9.69 -13.34
N VAL A 130 -7.96 10.22 -12.33
CA VAL A 130 -8.81 11.41 -12.45
C VAL A 130 -7.99 12.70 -12.52
N ASP A 131 -6.84 12.75 -11.87
CA ASP A 131 -6.01 13.96 -11.79
C ASP A 131 -5.60 14.48 -13.18
N ALA A 132 -5.18 13.59 -14.07
CA ALA A 132 -4.88 13.93 -15.45
C ALA A 132 -6.08 14.56 -16.17
N ASN A 133 -7.29 14.03 -15.98
CA ASN A 133 -8.52 14.56 -16.55
C ASN A 133 -8.87 15.94 -15.96
N VAL A 134 -8.66 16.14 -14.66
CA VAL A 134 -8.85 17.43 -13.97
C VAL A 134 -7.97 18.52 -14.59
N ILE A 135 -6.69 18.22 -14.82
CA ILE A 135 -5.74 19.16 -15.44
C ILE A 135 -6.20 19.50 -16.88
N ILE A 136 -6.56 18.50 -17.68
CA ILE A 136 -7.05 18.69 -19.06
C ILE A 136 -8.31 19.56 -19.05
N PHE A 137 -9.29 19.23 -18.22
CA PHE A 137 -10.59 19.93 -18.24
C PHE A 137 -10.48 21.35 -17.70
N SER A 138 -9.60 21.61 -16.75
CA SER A 138 -9.30 22.95 -16.27
C SER A 138 -8.72 23.80 -17.41
N ARG A 139 -7.78 23.25 -18.17
CA ARG A 139 -7.21 23.94 -19.35
C ARG A 139 -8.25 24.16 -20.45
N ILE A 140 -9.13 23.20 -20.72
CA ILE A 140 -10.23 23.39 -21.68
C ILE A 140 -11.14 24.54 -21.24
N ARG A 141 -11.50 24.65 -19.97
CA ARG A 141 -12.31 25.75 -19.43
C ARG A 141 -11.61 27.11 -19.54
N GLU A 142 -10.32 27.16 -19.26
CA GLU A 142 -9.52 28.37 -19.41
C GLU A 142 -9.53 28.85 -20.87
N GLU A 143 -9.37 27.94 -21.83
CA GLU A 143 -9.36 28.28 -23.26
C GLU A 143 -10.75 28.71 -23.77
N ILE A 144 -11.84 28.11 -23.26
CA ILE A 144 -13.22 28.55 -23.54
C ILE A 144 -13.46 29.96 -22.97
N ALA A 145 -13.02 30.20 -21.72
CA ALA A 145 -13.14 31.50 -21.06
C ALA A 145 -12.34 32.61 -21.82
N ALA A 146 -11.25 32.23 -22.47
CA ALA A 146 -10.46 33.10 -23.36
C ALA A 146 -11.12 33.35 -24.72
N GLY A 147 -12.36 32.87 -24.96
CA GLY A 147 -13.15 33.10 -26.17
C GLY A 147 -12.84 32.13 -27.32
N LYS A 148 -12.19 31.01 -27.09
CA LYS A 148 -11.95 30.00 -28.12
C LYS A 148 -13.16 29.09 -28.29
N THR A 149 -13.36 28.57 -29.50
CA THR A 149 -14.39 27.57 -29.76
C THR A 149 -14.09 26.29 -28.99
N VAL A 150 -15.14 25.56 -28.59
CA VAL A 150 -15.02 24.29 -27.84
C VAL A 150 -14.06 23.32 -28.52
N GLN A 151 -14.13 23.16 -29.83
CA GLN A 151 -13.22 22.27 -30.56
C GLN A 151 -11.74 22.68 -30.44
N SER A 152 -11.47 23.99 -30.59
CA SER A 152 -10.12 24.53 -30.41
C SER A 152 -9.65 24.39 -28.96
N ALA A 153 -10.54 24.64 -27.99
CA ALA A 153 -10.25 24.52 -26.55
C ALA A 153 -9.93 23.08 -26.17
N ILE A 154 -10.66 22.08 -26.69
CA ILE A 154 -10.33 20.66 -26.48
C ILE A 154 -8.91 20.37 -26.98
N LYS A 155 -8.61 20.71 -28.23
CA LYS A 155 -7.29 20.48 -28.85
C LYS A 155 -6.16 21.08 -27.98
N ILE A 156 -6.26 22.38 -27.69
CA ILE A 156 -5.23 23.13 -26.96
C ILE A 156 -5.13 22.66 -25.50
N GLY A 157 -6.27 22.34 -24.86
CA GLY A 157 -6.30 21.84 -23.49
C GLY A 157 -5.50 20.55 -23.34
N PHE A 158 -5.65 19.59 -24.25
CA PHE A 158 -4.84 18.37 -24.27
C PHE A 158 -3.36 18.66 -24.56
N GLU A 159 -3.05 19.53 -25.51
CA GLU A 159 -1.67 19.87 -25.85
C GLU A 159 -0.93 20.55 -24.69
N LYS A 160 -1.57 21.50 -24.00
CA LYS A 160 -0.98 22.19 -22.84
C LYS A 160 -0.88 21.33 -21.60
N ALA A 161 -1.82 20.41 -21.37
CA ALA A 161 -1.81 19.53 -20.22
C ALA A 161 -0.81 18.38 -20.34
N LEU A 162 -0.43 17.99 -21.57
CA LEU A 162 0.36 16.80 -21.86
C LEU A 162 1.66 16.75 -21.06
N SER A 163 2.43 17.84 -21.06
CA SER A 163 3.72 17.89 -20.36
C SER A 163 3.55 17.65 -18.86
N ALA A 164 2.64 18.38 -18.22
CA ALA A 164 2.42 18.24 -16.77
C ALA A 164 1.94 16.84 -16.38
N ILE A 165 1.06 16.23 -17.20
CA ILE A 165 0.56 14.87 -16.96
C ILE A 165 1.69 13.85 -17.08
N VAL A 166 2.50 13.93 -18.14
CA VAL A 166 3.61 13.00 -18.35
C VAL A 166 4.65 13.15 -17.26
N ASP A 167 5.07 14.37 -16.95
CA ASP A 167 6.07 14.64 -15.93
C ASP A 167 5.65 14.14 -14.53
N GLY A 168 4.43 14.42 -14.12
CA GLY A 168 3.90 13.98 -12.81
C GLY A 168 3.77 12.46 -12.70
N ASN A 169 3.35 11.80 -13.78
CA ASN A 169 3.23 10.34 -13.76
C ASN A 169 4.59 9.63 -13.85
N ILE A 170 5.58 10.18 -14.55
CA ILE A 170 6.93 9.62 -14.62
C ILE A 170 7.57 9.58 -13.22
N THR A 171 7.42 10.64 -12.41
CA THR A 171 7.97 10.66 -11.05
C THR A 171 7.40 9.56 -10.17
N THR A 172 6.08 9.34 -10.24
CA THR A 172 5.42 8.26 -9.50
C THR A 172 5.77 6.88 -10.07
N LEU A 173 5.99 6.78 -11.39
CA LEU A 173 6.43 5.55 -12.04
C LEU A 173 7.86 5.15 -11.62
N ILE A 174 8.75 6.13 -11.45
CA ILE A 174 10.10 5.90 -10.89
C ILE A 174 9.99 5.31 -9.49
N ALA A 175 9.13 5.86 -8.62
CA ALA A 175 8.89 5.32 -7.28
C ALA A 175 8.38 3.87 -7.33
N ALA A 176 7.36 3.61 -8.17
CA ALA A 176 6.80 2.28 -8.37
C ALA A 176 7.85 1.28 -8.91
N LEU A 177 8.69 1.70 -9.85
CA LEU A 177 9.75 0.87 -10.41
C LEU A 177 10.79 0.47 -9.34
N VAL A 178 11.27 1.43 -8.55
CA VAL A 178 12.24 1.17 -7.48
C VAL A 178 11.65 0.23 -6.44
N LEU A 179 10.41 0.45 -6.02
CA LEU A 179 9.69 -0.45 -5.11
C LEU A 179 9.46 -1.85 -5.70
N GLY A 180 9.18 -1.93 -7.00
CA GLY A 180 9.00 -3.22 -7.68
C GLY A 180 10.29 -4.03 -7.80
N LEU A 181 11.45 -3.35 -7.91
CA LEU A 181 12.77 -3.99 -8.02
C LEU A 181 13.36 -4.36 -6.66
N LYS A 182 13.19 -3.51 -5.66
CA LYS A 182 13.79 -3.65 -4.32
C LYS A 182 12.81 -4.11 -3.24
N GLY A 183 11.52 -3.85 -3.43
CA GLY A 183 10.51 -4.26 -2.47
C GLY A 183 10.33 -5.77 -2.41
N SER A 184 10.04 -6.28 -1.22
CA SER A 184 9.76 -7.69 -0.95
C SER A 184 8.27 -7.92 -0.67
N GLY A 185 7.81 -9.15 -0.90
CA GLY A 185 6.48 -9.60 -0.50
C GLY A 185 5.34 -8.71 -0.99
N THR A 186 4.53 -8.23 -0.06
CA THR A 186 3.30 -7.45 -0.34
C THR A 186 3.57 -6.07 -0.94
N VAL A 187 4.73 -5.45 -0.65
CA VAL A 187 5.13 -4.15 -1.22
C VAL A 187 5.40 -4.24 -2.71
N LYS A 188 5.98 -5.36 -3.17
CA LYS A 188 6.19 -5.62 -4.59
C LYS A 188 4.86 -5.70 -5.34
N GLY A 189 3.85 -6.37 -4.74
CA GLY A 189 2.49 -6.42 -5.28
C GLY A 189 1.87 -5.03 -5.44
N PHE A 190 1.98 -4.18 -4.40
CA PHE A 190 1.57 -2.77 -4.45
C PHE A 190 2.26 -2.00 -5.57
N ALA A 191 3.58 -2.12 -5.68
CA ALA A 191 4.36 -1.39 -6.68
C ALA A 191 3.98 -1.77 -8.13
N ILE A 192 3.76 -3.07 -8.38
CA ILE A 192 3.35 -3.56 -9.70
C ILE A 192 1.95 -3.04 -10.06
N THR A 193 0.98 -3.15 -9.14
CA THR A 193 -0.39 -2.68 -9.39
C THR A 193 -0.45 -1.16 -9.56
N LEU A 194 0.32 -0.41 -8.76
CA LEU A 194 0.45 1.04 -8.88
C LEU A 194 1.05 1.44 -10.24
N GLY A 195 2.19 0.84 -10.61
CA GLY A 195 2.88 1.13 -11.87
C GLY A 195 2.01 0.82 -13.10
N LEU A 196 1.35 -0.35 -13.09
CA LEU A 196 0.39 -0.73 -14.12
C LEU A 196 -0.78 0.27 -14.19
N GLY A 197 -1.35 0.62 -13.03
CA GLY A 197 -2.42 1.61 -12.92
C GLY A 197 -2.05 2.96 -13.51
N ILE A 198 -0.84 3.46 -13.23
CA ILE A 198 -0.35 4.73 -13.78
C ILE A 198 -0.24 4.67 -15.31
N ILE A 199 0.34 3.61 -15.88
CA ILE A 199 0.47 3.45 -17.33
C ILE A 199 -0.91 3.44 -18.00
N LEU A 200 -1.84 2.65 -17.46
CA LEU A 200 -3.20 2.55 -18.00
C LEU A 200 -4.00 3.84 -17.81
N SER A 201 -3.81 4.57 -16.70
CA SER A 201 -4.46 5.85 -16.46
C SER A 201 -4.00 6.92 -17.44
N MET A 202 -2.70 6.99 -17.74
CA MET A 202 -2.16 7.88 -18.78
C MET A 202 -2.76 7.55 -20.15
N PHE A 203 -2.83 6.27 -20.50
CA PHE A 203 -3.44 5.84 -21.74
C PHE A 203 -4.92 6.28 -21.82
N THR A 204 -5.71 6.02 -20.80
CA THR A 204 -7.13 6.36 -20.79
C THR A 204 -7.38 7.86 -20.76
N ALA A 205 -6.60 8.64 -20.01
CA ALA A 205 -6.74 10.08 -19.94
C ALA A 205 -6.35 10.76 -21.27
N LEU A 206 -5.23 10.36 -21.88
CA LEU A 206 -4.71 11.05 -23.07
C LEU A 206 -5.37 10.59 -24.36
N PHE A 207 -5.74 9.31 -24.48
CA PHE A 207 -6.31 8.75 -25.69
C PHE A 207 -7.81 8.55 -25.59
N VAL A 208 -8.29 7.79 -24.61
CA VAL A 208 -9.72 7.43 -24.52
C VAL A 208 -10.57 8.67 -24.25
N THR A 209 -10.21 9.49 -23.25
CA THR A 209 -10.94 10.71 -22.92
C THR A 209 -10.96 11.68 -24.11
N ARG A 210 -9.84 11.81 -24.84
CA ARG A 210 -9.76 12.67 -26.03
C ARG A 210 -10.70 12.20 -27.14
N ILE A 211 -10.71 10.90 -27.43
CA ILE A 211 -11.60 10.31 -28.44
C ILE A 211 -13.05 10.52 -28.05
N LEU A 212 -13.42 10.23 -26.80
CA LEU A 212 -14.79 10.38 -26.31
C LEU A 212 -15.26 11.84 -26.36
N LEU A 213 -14.44 12.80 -25.91
CA LEU A 213 -14.78 14.23 -25.99
C LEU A 213 -15.03 14.69 -27.43
N ASN A 214 -14.18 14.28 -28.38
CA ASN A 214 -14.37 14.60 -29.79
C ASN A 214 -15.62 13.91 -30.36
N ALA A 215 -15.92 12.68 -29.94
CA ALA A 215 -17.14 11.99 -30.36
C ALA A 215 -18.41 12.70 -29.86
N PHE A 216 -18.46 13.11 -28.58
CA PHE A 216 -19.57 13.87 -28.03
C PHE A 216 -19.73 15.24 -28.71
N TYR A 217 -18.62 15.91 -29.04
CA TYR A 217 -18.64 17.13 -29.81
C TYR A 217 -19.22 16.92 -31.22
N ALA A 218 -18.85 15.83 -31.90
CA ALA A 218 -19.38 15.47 -33.22
C ALA A 218 -20.86 15.10 -33.18
N LEU A 219 -21.33 14.47 -32.08
CA LEU A 219 -22.75 14.18 -31.85
C LEU A 219 -23.63 15.40 -31.57
N GLY A 220 -23.03 16.60 -31.51
CA GLY A 220 -23.79 17.86 -31.38
C GLY A 220 -23.68 18.53 -30.01
N CYS A 221 -22.91 18.00 -29.04
CA CYS A 221 -22.65 18.63 -27.74
C CYS A 221 -21.64 19.79 -27.88
N LYS A 222 -22.03 20.86 -28.60
CA LYS A 222 -21.14 22.00 -28.93
C LYS A 222 -21.34 23.20 -28.01
N ASP A 223 -22.38 23.22 -27.17
CA ASP A 223 -22.67 24.35 -26.29
C ASP A 223 -21.59 24.45 -25.18
N GLU A 224 -20.99 25.63 -25.08
CA GLU A 224 -19.96 25.95 -24.06
C GLU A 224 -20.46 25.71 -22.63
N LYS A 225 -21.76 25.88 -22.40
CA LYS A 225 -22.36 25.64 -21.06
C LYS A 225 -22.21 24.20 -20.58
N LEU A 226 -22.13 23.23 -21.49
CA LEU A 226 -21.94 21.82 -21.15
C LEU A 226 -20.52 21.51 -20.64
N TYR A 227 -19.55 22.37 -20.95
CA TYR A 227 -18.16 22.24 -20.52
C TYR A 227 -17.85 22.97 -19.22
N GLY A 228 -18.85 23.69 -18.68
CA GLY A 228 -18.75 24.48 -17.45
C GLY A 228 -18.04 25.81 -17.66
N LYS A 229 -18.22 26.69 -16.70
CA LYS A 229 -17.56 28.01 -16.71
C LYS A 229 -16.31 28.00 -15.83
N ALA A 230 -15.24 28.63 -16.27
CA ALA A 230 -14.15 28.98 -15.38
C ALA A 230 -14.71 29.89 -14.27
N LYS A 231 -14.50 29.54 -13.02
CA LYS A 231 -14.86 30.41 -11.89
C LYS A 231 -13.81 31.50 -11.77
N ASP A 232 -14.25 32.74 -11.70
CA ASP A 232 -13.40 33.85 -11.25
C ASP A 232 -13.10 33.63 -9.75
N ILE A 233 -11.99 32.97 -9.46
CA ILE A 233 -11.51 32.75 -8.10
C ILE A 233 -10.83 34.04 -7.66
N LYS A 234 -11.27 34.63 -6.55
CA LYS A 234 -10.55 35.74 -5.93
C LYS A 234 -9.11 35.33 -5.69
N THR A 235 -8.18 36.09 -6.22
CA THR A 235 -6.74 35.85 -5.98
C THR A 235 -6.45 35.95 -4.51
N VAL A 236 -5.95 34.88 -3.92
CA VAL A 236 -5.48 34.86 -2.53
C VAL A 236 -3.99 35.18 -2.55
N ASP A 237 -3.62 36.25 -1.84
CA ASP A 237 -2.21 36.63 -1.72
C ASP A 237 -1.53 35.74 -0.65
N PHE A 238 -1.00 34.61 -1.11
CA PHE A 238 -0.23 33.70 -0.27
C PHE A 238 1.14 34.27 0.12
N LEU A 239 1.73 35.12 -0.76
CA LEU A 239 3.06 35.68 -0.54
C LEU A 239 3.11 36.67 0.62
N SER A 240 2.08 37.48 0.80
CA SER A 240 2.00 38.39 1.95
C SER A 240 1.91 37.65 3.29
N LYS A 241 1.31 36.45 3.30
CA LYS A 241 1.11 35.61 4.50
C LYS A 241 2.16 34.51 4.65
N LYS A 242 3.23 34.50 3.85
CA LYS A 242 4.26 33.46 3.85
C LYS A 242 4.83 33.16 5.24
N ALA A 243 5.06 34.18 6.06
CA ALA A 243 5.60 34.00 7.42
C ALA A 243 4.69 33.15 8.32
N VAL A 244 3.35 33.30 8.18
CA VAL A 244 2.37 32.52 8.94
C VAL A 244 2.40 31.05 8.49
N PHE A 245 2.42 30.79 7.17
CA PHE A 245 2.47 29.43 6.65
C PHE A 245 3.78 28.73 7.05
N PHE A 246 4.93 29.40 6.94
CA PHE A 246 6.20 28.86 7.40
C PHE A 246 6.22 28.58 8.90
N ALA A 247 5.65 29.50 9.72
CA ALA A 247 5.58 29.31 11.18
C ALA A 247 4.71 28.11 11.55
N VAL A 248 3.54 27.95 10.94
CA VAL A 248 2.65 26.79 11.18
C VAL A 248 3.33 25.49 10.76
N SER A 249 3.94 25.47 9.60
CA SER A 249 4.66 24.31 9.08
C SER A 249 5.83 23.90 9.98
N LEU A 250 6.64 24.87 10.39
CA LEU A 250 7.76 24.64 11.30
C LEU A 250 7.28 24.13 12.66
N LEU A 251 6.16 24.68 13.17
CA LEU A 251 5.55 24.22 14.42
C LEU A 251 5.15 22.74 14.34
N VAL A 252 4.50 22.32 13.24
CA VAL A 252 4.11 20.94 13.03
C VAL A 252 5.33 20.01 12.99
N ILE A 253 6.38 20.41 12.28
CA ILE A 253 7.61 19.61 12.16
C ILE A 253 8.33 19.52 13.52
N VAL A 254 8.45 20.63 14.25
CA VAL A 254 9.07 20.66 15.59
C VAL A 254 8.26 19.81 16.58
N ALA A 255 6.93 19.93 16.56
CA ALA A 255 6.07 19.06 17.36
C ALA A 255 6.32 17.58 17.05
N GLY A 256 6.44 17.21 15.77
CA GLY A 256 6.79 15.85 15.35
C GLY A 256 8.09 15.36 15.98
N PHE A 257 9.16 16.14 15.92
CA PHE A 257 10.44 15.80 16.55
C PHE A 257 10.36 15.68 18.07
N VAL A 258 9.59 16.55 18.72
CA VAL A 258 9.34 16.45 20.17
C VAL A 258 8.63 15.15 20.51
N PHE A 259 7.57 14.80 19.77
CA PHE A 259 6.86 13.52 19.97
C PHE A 259 7.75 12.31 19.68
N MET A 260 8.62 12.35 18.67
CA MET A 260 9.62 11.32 18.44
C MET A 260 10.55 11.12 19.65
N GLY A 261 10.97 12.23 20.27
CA GLY A 261 11.78 12.20 21.50
C GLY A 261 11.04 11.61 22.68
N VAL A 262 9.77 12.00 22.88
CA VAL A 262 8.89 11.48 23.94
C VAL A 262 8.63 9.99 23.73
N ASN A 263 8.28 9.55 22.52
CA ASN A 263 8.07 8.16 22.21
C ASN A 263 9.34 7.33 22.49
N LYS A 264 10.51 7.82 22.08
CA LYS A 264 11.79 7.15 22.34
C LYS A 264 12.07 6.98 23.84
N SER A 265 11.71 7.94 24.65
CA SER A 265 11.88 7.86 26.12
C SER A 265 10.89 6.89 26.78
N GLN A 266 9.70 6.71 26.20
CA GLN A 266 8.65 5.85 26.75
C GLN A 266 8.73 4.40 26.26
N THR A 267 9.03 4.19 24.97
CA THR A 267 8.97 2.88 24.32
C THR A 267 10.31 2.38 23.76
N GLY A 268 11.39 3.17 23.93
CA GLY A 268 12.70 2.87 23.34
C GLY A 268 12.81 3.19 21.84
N HIS A 269 11.71 3.47 21.15
CA HIS A 269 11.66 3.72 19.72
C HIS A 269 11.01 5.07 19.40
N SER A 270 11.58 5.82 18.44
CA SER A 270 11.06 7.14 18.04
C SER A 270 9.73 7.07 17.28
N LEU A 271 9.45 5.94 16.61
CA LEU A 271 8.23 5.66 15.88
C LEU A 271 7.72 4.28 16.27
N ASN A 272 6.44 4.00 16.04
CA ASN A 272 5.85 2.69 16.28
C ASN A 272 6.19 1.77 15.08
N TYR A 273 7.30 1.04 15.17
CA TYR A 273 7.70 0.13 14.11
C TYR A 273 6.83 -1.12 14.07
N SER A 274 6.51 -1.58 12.85
CA SER A 274 5.82 -2.85 12.61
C SER A 274 6.76 -4.04 12.76
N LEU A 275 6.18 -5.23 12.73
CA LEU A 275 6.90 -6.48 12.74
C LEU A 275 7.96 -6.57 11.61
N ASP A 276 7.65 -6.02 10.45
CA ASP A 276 8.60 -5.95 9.32
C ASP A 276 9.96 -5.37 9.72
N PHE A 277 9.96 -4.39 10.64
CA PHE A 277 11.17 -3.68 11.05
C PHE A 277 11.65 -4.07 12.45
N MET A 278 10.81 -4.64 13.29
CA MET A 278 11.23 -5.11 14.62
C MET A 278 11.66 -6.56 14.61
N GLY A 279 11.07 -7.39 13.77
CA GLY A 279 11.13 -8.84 13.87
C GLY A 279 10.25 -9.34 15.02
N GLY A 280 10.15 -10.64 15.16
CA GLY A 280 9.33 -11.27 16.19
C GLY A 280 8.10 -11.96 15.63
N THR A 281 7.11 -12.19 16.49
CA THR A 281 5.80 -12.76 16.13
C THR A 281 4.70 -11.77 16.49
N SER A 282 3.76 -11.57 15.57
CA SER A 282 2.54 -10.79 15.79
C SER A 282 1.34 -11.69 15.56
N SER A 283 0.54 -11.91 16.59
CA SER A 283 -0.69 -12.68 16.52
C SER A 283 -1.87 -11.73 16.69
N THR A 284 -2.75 -11.68 15.69
CA THR A 284 -4.03 -10.96 15.76
C THR A 284 -5.10 -11.97 16.12
N VAL A 285 -5.73 -11.77 17.27
CA VAL A 285 -6.76 -12.65 17.81
C VAL A 285 -8.08 -11.90 17.84
N THR A 286 -9.12 -12.47 17.25
CA THR A 286 -10.48 -11.94 17.32
C THR A 286 -11.22 -12.66 18.45
N PHE A 287 -11.42 -11.97 19.57
CA PHE A 287 -12.11 -12.51 20.75
C PHE A 287 -13.63 -12.48 20.53
N ASN A 288 -14.34 -13.40 21.21
CA ASN A 288 -15.80 -13.45 21.17
C ASN A 288 -16.45 -12.27 21.93
N GLU A 289 -15.72 -11.68 22.87
CA GLU A 289 -16.17 -10.56 23.70
C GLU A 289 -15.25 -9.36 23.52
N ASP A 290 -15.78 -8.17 23.76
CA ASP A 290 -15.04 -6.92 23.70
C ASP A 290 -14.22 -6.71 24.99
N LEU A 291 -12.99 -7.21 25.02
CA LEU A 291 -12.09 -7.08 26.17
C LEU A 291 -11.51 -5.65 26.27
N SER A 292 -11.50 -5.09 27.46
CA SER A 292 -10.77 -3.84 27.70
C SER A 292 -9.25 -4.10 27.71
N ILE A 293 -8.43 -3.05 27.51
CA ILE A 293 -6.96 -3.18 27.58
C ILE A 293 -6.53 -3.72 28.95
N ALA A 294 -7.19 -3.32 30.04
CA ALA A 294 -6.90 -3.81 31.38
C ALA A 294 -7.20 -5.31 31.55
N ASP A 295 -8.28 -5.80 30.91
CA ASP A 295 -8.61 -7.23 30.93
C ASP A 295 -7.61 -8.05 30.10
N ILE A 296 -7.17 -7.51 28.95
CA ILE A 296 -6.14 -8.14 28.11
C ILE A 296 -4.83 -8.27 28.92
N ASP A 297 -4.39 -7.19 29.57
CA ASP A 297 -3.16 -7.20 30.36
C ASP A 297 -3.25 -8.11 31.61
N ALA A 298 -4.44 -8.26 32.16
CA ALA A 298 -4.64 -9.10 33.36
C ALA A 298 -4.84 -10.59 33.05
N GLN A 299 -5.47 -10.94 31.92
CA GLN A 299 -5.88 -12.30 31.62
C GLN A 299 -5.08 -12.92 30.48
N VAL A 300 -4.84 -12.19 29.38
CA VAL A 300 -4.20 -12.72 28.17
C VAL A 300 -2.67 -12.68 28.28
N VAL A 301 -2.11 -11.54 28.71
CA VAL A 301 -0.65 -11.35 28.78
C VAL A 301 0.04 -12.43 29.64
N PRO A 302 -0.43 -12.77 30.85
CA PRO A 302 0.23 -13.81 31.67
C PRO A 302 0.23 -15.21 31.04
N VAL A 303 -0.81 -15.54 30.27
CA VAL A 303 -0.88 -16.81 29.53
C VAL A 303 0.17 -16.82 28.41
N VAL A 304 0.27 -15.72 27.67
CA VAL A 304 1.25 -15.58 26.59
C VAL A 304 2.68 -15.58 27.14
N GLU A 305 2.96 -14.86 28.22
CA GLU A 305 4.27 -14.86 28.88
C GLU A 305 4.70 -16.27 29.36
N LYS A 306 3.75 -17.04 29.88
CA LYS A 306 4.02 -18.41 30.33
C LYS A 306 4.39 -19.33 29.17
N ILE A 307 3.74 -19.18 28.01
CA ILE A 307 3.99 -20.02 26.84
C ILE A 307 5.29 -19.59 26.14
N THR A 308 5.48 -18.29 25.97
CA THR A 308 6.57 -17.75 25.17
C THR A 308 7.85 -17.51 25.96
N GLY A 309 7.76 -17.40 27.29
CA GLY A 309 8.85 -16.95 28.15
C GLY A 309 9.28 -15.49 27.85
N ASP A 310 8.49 -14.74 27.10
CA ASP A 310 8.76 -13.35 26.76
C ASP A 310 8.08 -12.42 27.78
N SER A 311 8.87 -11.68 28.53
CA SER A 311 8.36 -10.68 29.50
C SER A 311 8.01 -9.32 28.85
N ASN A 312 8.23 -9.16 27.55
CA ASN A 312 7.96 -7.94 26.81
C ASN A 312 6.78 -8.09 25.83
N VAL A 313 5.75 -8.82 26.23
CA VAL A 313 4.52 -8.96 25.44
C VAL A 313 3.88 -7.59 25.27
N GLN A 314 3.66 -7.18 24.02
CA GLN A 314 2.98 -5.93 23.70
C GLN A 314 1.59 -6.24 23.15
N THR A 315 0.58 -5.63 23.74
CA THR A 315 -0.80 -5.76 23.29
C THR A 315 -1.32 -4.46 22.69
N GLN A 316 -2.08 -4.56 21.65
CA GLN A 316 -2.74 -3.42 21.02
C GLN A 316 -4.16 -3.82 20.62
N LYS A 317 -5.15 -3.16 21.20
CA LYS A 317 -6.54 -3.32 20.77
C LYS A 317 -6.80 -2.56 19.49
N VAL A 318 -7.51 -3.18 18.56
CA VAL A 318 -7.99 -2.52 17.35
C VAL A 318 -9.28 -1.77 17.70
N ASN A 319 -9.33 -0.47 17.43
CA ASN A 319 -10.47 0.38 17.80
C ASN A 319 -11.78 -0.15 17.19
N ASP A 320 -12.84 -0.09 18.00
CA ASP A 320 -14.20 -0.53 17.63
C ASP A 320 -14.30 -1.99 17.14
N SER A 321 -13.39 -2.84 17.59
CA SER A 321 -13.41 -4.27 17.26
C SER A 321 -13.03 -5.13 18.46
N THR A 322 -13.36 -6.42 18.39
CA THR A 322 -12.94 -7.44 19.36
C THR A 322 -11.54 -7.98 19.08
N GLN A 323 -10.82 -7.36 18.12
CA GLN A 323 -9.48 -7.79 17.72
C GLN A 323 -8.40 -7.20 18.61
N VAL A 324 -7.47 -8.07 19.00
CA VAL A 324 -6.28 -7.71 19.77
C VAL A 324 -5.04 -8.20 19.03
N VAL A 325 -4.10 -7.30 18.80
CA VAL A 325 -2.77 -7.62 18.25
C VAL A 325 -1.82 -7.87 19.42
N ILE A 326 -1.24 -9.06 19.48
CA ILE A 326 -0.28 -9.50 20.49
C ILE A 326 1.07 -9.67 19.81
N LYS A 327 2.06 -8.89 20.23
CA LYS A 327 3.44 -8.93 19.70
C LYS A 327 4.38 -9.53 20.73
N THR A 328 5.19 -10.49 20.28
CA THR A 328 6.17 -11.19 21.09
C THR A 328 7.51 -11.29 20.35
N ARG A 329 8.54 -11.82 21.01
CA ARG A 329 9.73 -12.28 20.30
C ARG A 329 9.37 -13.29 19.20
N SER A 330 10.32 -13.64 18.35
CA SER A 330 10.10 -14.70 17.36
C SER A 330 9.78 -16.03 18.07
N LEU A 331 8.61 -16.60 17.75
CA LEU A 331 8.14 -17.86 18.31
C LEU A 331 8.51 -19.02 17.39
N THR A 332 8.88 -20.13 17.98
CA THR A 332 9.05 -21.41 17.28
C THR A 332 7.70 -21.97 16.82
N VAL A 333 7.72 -22.99 15.99
CA VAL A 333 6.50 -23.68 15.54
C VAL A 333 5.70 -24.23 16.72
N ASP A 334 6.39 -24.90 17.67
CA ASP A 334 5.77 -25.49 18.85
C ASP A 334 5.15 -24.42 19.78
N GLU A 335 5.83 -23.29 19.95
CA GLU A 335 5.31 -22.18 20.76
C GLU A 335 4.08 -21.53 20.11
N ARG A 336 4.03 -21.44 18.79
CA ARG A 336 2.84 -20.93 18.06
C ARG A 336 1.66 -21.90 18.17
N GLU A 337 1.91 -23.21 18.10
CA GLU A 337 0.87 -24.23 18.29
C GLU A 337 0.34 -24.19 19.74
N ALA A 338 1.22 -24.06 20.71
CA ALA A 338 0.85 -23.89 22.12
C ALA A 338 0.05 -22.59 22.36
N PHE A 339 0.44 -21.49 21.70
CA PHE A 339 -0.29 -20.22 21.75
C PHE A 339 -1.71 -20.37 21.17
N THR A 340 -1.85 -20.98 19.99
CA THR A 340 -3.15 -21.19 19.34
C THR A 340 -4.04 -22.08 20.20
N THR A 341 -3.48 -23.14 20.78
CA THR A 341 -4.19 -24.05 21.68
C THR A 341 -4.69 -23.32 22.93
N ALA A 342 -3.85 -22.50 23.57
CA ALA A 342 -4.25 -21.73 24.74
C ALA A 342 -5.34 -20.69 24.41
N MET A 343 -5.27 -20.02 23.26
CA MET A 343 -6.33 -19.09 22.84
C MET A 343 -7.67 -19.81 22.64
N LYS A 344 -7.63 -21.05 22.15
CA LYS A 344 -8.81 -21.89 21.98
C LYS A 344 -9.36 -22.43 23.30
N GLU A 345 -8.51 -22.97 24.17
CA GLU A 345 -8.94 -23.60 25.40
C GLU A 345 -9.32 -22.61 26.50
N ASP A 346 -8.52 -21.55 26.70
CA ASP A 346 -8.71 -20.60 27.80
C ASP A 346 -9.70 -19.47 27.44
N PHE A 347 -9.76 -19.08 26.15
CA PHE A 347 -10.57 -17.94 25.69
C PHE A 347 -11.67 -18.30 24.69
N GLY A 348 -11.79 -19.56 24.28
CA GLY A 348 -12.82 -20.03 23.35
C GLY A 348 -12.71 -19.46 21.94
N VAL A 349 -11.52 -18.99 21.53
CA VAL A 349 -11.27 -18.41 20.22
C VAL A 349 -11.13 -19.53 19.18
N GLU A 350 -11.83 -19.40 18.05
CA GLU A 350 -11.68 -20.35 16.95
C GLU A 350 -10.32 -20.15 16.25
N GLU A 351 -9.71 -21.23 15.78
CA GLU A 351 -8.40 -21.18 15.12
C GLU A 351 -8.41 -20.26 13.88
N GLU A 352 -9.53 -20.22 13.16
CA GLU A 352 -9.74 -19.38 11.98
C GLU A 352 -9.80 -17.87 12.32
N ALA A 353 -10.04 -17.52 13.57
CA ALA A 353 -10.05 -16.16 14.10
C ALA A 353 -8.67 -15.68 14.57
N ILE A 354 -7.62 -16.51 14.38
CA ILE A 354 -6.24 -16.20 14.74
C ILE A 354 -5.42 -16.05 13.46
N THR A 355 -4.75 -14.91 13.33
CA THR A 355 -3.75 -14.67 12.28
C THR A 355 -2.40 -14.49 12.93
N THR A 356 -1.41 -15.26 12.51
CA THR A 356 -0.05 -15.17 13.06
C THR A 356 0.96 -14.92 11.95
N GLU A 357 1.77 -13.88 12.13
CA GLU A 357 2.92 -13.56 11.29
C GLU A 357 4.20 -13.60 12.13
N THR A 358 5.21 -14.33 11.64
CA THR A 358 6.54 -14.42 12.26
C THR A 358 7.58 -13.96 11.27
N ILE A 359 8.47 -13.07 11.70
CA ILE A 359 9.59 -12.56 10.92
C ILE A 359 10.86 -12.66 11.75
N SER A 360 11.88 -13.36 11.23
CA SER A 360 13.17 -13.45 11.91
C SER A 360 13.89 -12.09 11.93
N ALA A 361 14.78 -11.91 12.90
CA ALA A 361 15.59 -10.70 13.00
C ALA A 361 16.46 -10.47 11.75
N THR A 362 16.92 -11.53 11.09
CA THR A 362 17.70 -11.47 9.85
C THR A 362 16.87 -10.83 8.74
N VAL A 363 15.68 -11.34 8.49
CA VAL A 363 14.76 -10.80 7.46
C VAL A 363 14.34 -9.37 7.79
N SER A 364 14.02 -9.09 9.06
CA SER A 364 13.65 -7.73 9.49
C SER A 364 14.76 -6.70 9.22
N ASN A 365 16.02 -7.06 9.49
CA ASN A 365 17.16 -6.17 9.22
C ASN A 365 17.38 -5.99 7.70
N GLU A 366 17.19 -7.03 6.90
CA GLU A 366 17.26 -6.93 5.44
C GLU A 366 16.13 -6.01 4.91
N MET A 367 14.89 -6.19 5.38
CA MET A 367 13.77 -5.34 5.02
C MET A 367 13.99 -3.86 5.36
N LYS A 368 14.57 -3.55 6.53
CA LYS A 368 15.00 -2.18 6.89
C LYS A 368 16.02 -1.61 5.93
N SER A 369 17.05 -2.39 5.61
CA SER A 369 18.10 -1.97 4.70
C SER A 369 17.54 -1.70 3.32
N ASP A 370 16.74 -2.61 2.79
CA ASP A 370 16.10 -2.46 1.48
C ASP A 370 15.13 -1.27 1.43
N ALA A 371 14.41 -1.00 2.52
CA ALA A 371 13.54 0.17 2.64
C ALA A 371 14.33 1.47 2.55
N ILE A 372 15.42 1.60 3.31
CA ILE A 372 16.28 2.80 3.30
C ILE A 372 16.92 2.98 1.93
N VAL A 373 17.50 1.93 1.35
CA VAL A 373 18.13 1.95 0.03
C VAL A 373 17.12 2.33 -1.05
N SER A 374 15.89 1.79 -0.98
CA SER A 374 14.82 2.12 -1.94
C SER A 374 14.44 3.60 -1.89
N VAL A 375 14.31 4.17 -0.70
CA VAL A 375 14.00 5.61 -0.54
C VAL A 375 15.14 6.47 -1.10
N ILE A 376 16.39 6.14 -0.82
CA ILE A 376 17.55 6.87 -1.33
C ILE A 376 17.61 6.79 -2.86
N ILE A 377 17.50 5.60 -3.43
CA ILE A 377 17.58 5.40 -4.89
C ILE A 377 16.41 6.13 -5.59
N ALA A 378 15.17 5.95 -5.10
CA ALA A 378 14.01 6.62 -5.70
C ALA A 378 14.13 8.13 -5.63
N THR A 379 14.56 8.68 -4.48
CA THR A 379 14.78 10.11 -4.31
C THR A 379 15.85 10.62 -5.28
N LEU A 380 16.97 9.94 -5.38
CA LEU A 380 18.05 10.32 -6.32
C LEU A 380 17.57 10.26 -7.77
N CYS A 381 16.87 9.21 -8.17
CA CYS A 381 16.32 9.11 -9.53
C CYS A 381 15.33 10.25 -9.83
N MET A 382 14.46 10.58 -8.87
CA MET A 382 13.54 11.71 -9.01
C MET A 382 14.26 13.06 -9.08
N LEU A 383 15.31 13.27 -8.27
CA LEU A 383 16.14 14.48 -8.32
C LEU A 383 16.82 14.63 -9.67
N VAL A 384 17.38 13.55 -10.20
CA VAL A 384 17.99 13.54 -11.54
C VAL A 384 16.95 13.88 -12.60
N TYR A 385 15.75 13.29 -12.52
CA TYR A 385 14.65 13.61 -13.43
C TYR A 385 14.26 15.10 -13.38
N ILE A 386 14.05 15.65 -12.18
CA ILE A 386 13.70 17.05 -11.97
C ILE A 386 14.81 17.97 -12.51
N TRP A 387 16.08 17.63 -12.29
CA TRP A 387 17.20 18.38 -12.79
C TRP A 387 17.25 18.45 -14.32
N PHE A 388 16.97 17.33 -15.00
CA PHE A 388 16.84 17.33 -16.47
C PHE A 388 15.62 18.10 -16.96
N ARG A 389 14.53 18.07 -16.20
CA ARG A 389 13.26 18.68 -16.61
C ARG A 389 13.25 20.19 -16.47
N PHE A 390 13.85 20.71 -15.41
CA PHE A 390 13.94 22.14 -15.16
C PHE A 390 15.30 22.70 -15.58
N THR A 391 15.26 23.71 -16.45
CA THR A 391 16.48 24.41 -16.90
C THR A 391 17.10 25.29 -15.82
N ASP A 392 16.30 25.74 -14.84
CA ASP A 392 16.77 26.60 -13.74
C ASP A 392 16.92 25.78 -12.45
N VAL A 393 18.13 25.71 -11.92
CA VAL A 393 18.50 25.00 -10.67
C VAL A 393 17.69 25.52 -9.47
N ARG A 394 17.22 26.77 -9.48
CA ARG A 394 16.42 27.36 -8.40
C ARG A 394 15.06 26.67 -8.27
N PHE A 395 14.41 26.36 -9.37
CA PHE A 395 13.14 25.62 -9.36
C PHE A 395 13.36 24.18 -8.89
N ALA A 396 14.40 23.51 -9.36
CA ALA A 396 14.74 22.17 -8.90
C ALA A 396 15.02 22.13 -7.38
N ALA A 397 15.79 23.07 -6.87
CA ALA A 397 16.06 23.19 -5.42
C ALA A 397 14.80 23.47 -4.61
N SER A 398 13.88 24.31 -5.12
CA SER A 398 12.61 24.60 -4.46
C SER A 398 11.71 23.35 -4.40
N ALA A 399 11.67 22.57 -5.48
CA ALA A 399 10.92 21.31 -5.52
C ALA A 399 11.45 20.28 -4.50
N VAL A 400 12.77 20.19 -4.36
CA VAL A 400 13.42 19.31 -3.38
C VAL A 400 13.10 19.73 -1.94
N LEU A 401 13.14 21.03 -1.66
CA LEU A 401 12.81 21.57 -0.33
C LEU A 401 11.33 21.34 0.02
N ALA A 402 10.43 21.52 -0.95
CA ALA A 402 9.01 21.22 -0.77
C ALA A 402 8.79 19.73 -0.48
N LEU A 403 9.46 18.85 -1.22
CA LEU A 403 9.41 17.41 -1.02
C LEU A 403 9.92 17.01 0.39
N LEU A 404 11.05 17.55 0.80
CA LEU A 404 11.61 17.30 2.14
C LEU A 404 10.64 17.76 3.24
N HIS A 405 10.03 18.92 3.05
CA HIS A 405 9.01 19.45 3.94
C HIS A 405 7.83 18.48 4.06
N ASP A 406 7.28 17.99 2.95
CA ASP A 406 6.12 17.08 2.94
C ASP A 406 6.44 15.75 3.64
N VAL A 407 7.64 15.20 3.40
CA VAL A 407 8.14 14.02 4.11
C VAL A 407 8.21 14.25 5.62
N LEU A 408 8.75 15.40 6.06
CA LEU A 408 8.85 15.73 7.48
C LEU A 408 7.48 15.90 8.14
N VAL A 409 6.51 16.49 7.45
CA VAL A 409 5.13 16.63 7.96
C VAL A 409 4.46 15.26 8.11
N VAL A 410 4.65 14.34 7.14
CA VAL A 410 4.12 12.98 7.25
C VAL A 410 4.78 12.22 8.41
N LEU A 411 6.09 12.33 8.57
CA LEU A 411 6.80 11.73 9.72
C LEU A 411 6.31 12.29 11.05
N ALA A 412 6.05 13.60 11.12
CA ALA A 412 5.47 14.23 12.30
C ALA A 412 4.08 13.67 12.63
N PHE A 413 3.23 13.48 11.61
CA PHE A 413 1.92 12.85 11.78
C PHE A 413 2.05 11.43 12.35
N TYR A 414 2.96 10.59 11.79
CA TYR A 414 3.18 9.23 12.28
C TYR A 414 3.72 9.20 13.72
N ALA A 415 4.57 10.16 14.10
CA ALA A 415 5.08 10.28 15.47
C ALA A 415 3.96 10.62 16.48
N VAL A 416 3.02 11.49 16.10
CA VAL A 416 1.91 11.93 16.95
C VAL A 416 0.82 10.85 17.02
N SER A 417 0.43 10.29 15.87
CA SER A 417 -0.67 9.31 15.77
C SER A 417 -0.27 7.91 16.25
N LYS A 418 1.03 7.66 16.45
CA LYS A 418 1.57 6.33 16.77
C LYS A 418 1.17 5.24 15.76
N THR A 419 0.84 5.64 14.54
CA THR A 419 0.53 4.70 13.45
C THR A 419 1.75 3.84 13.13
N SER A 420 1.53 2.58 12.78
CA SER A 420 2.60 1.60 12.54
C SER A 420 3.43 1.94 11.31
N VAL A 421 4.75 1.88 11.45
CA VAL A 421 5.75 2.15 10.41
C VAL A 421 6.40 0.85 9.98
N GLY A 422 6.09 0.40 8.77
CA GLY A 422 6.62 -0.85 8.18
C GLY A 422 6.86 -0.69 6.69
N ASN A 423 6.95 -1.80 5.99
CA ASN A 423 7.17 -1.80 4.55
C ASN A 423 6.07 -1.06 3.76
N THR A 424 4.82 -1.19 4.18
CA THR A 424 3.69 -0.47 3.57
C THR A 424 3.85 1.04 3.73
N PHE A 425 4.37 1.52 4.88
CA PHE A 425 4.70 2.93 5.09
C PHE A 425 5.71 3.44 4.05
N ILE A 426 6.76 2.66 3.76
CA ILE A 426 7.75 3.04 2.74
C ILE A 426 7.12 3.18 1.36
N ALA A 427 6.22 2.26 1.00
CA ALA A 427 5.48 2.33 -0.24
C ALA A 427 4.61 3.59 -0.33
N CYS A 428 3.88 3.92 0.75
CA CYS A 428 3.09 5.14 0.85
C CYS A 428 3.98 6.39 0.78
N MET A 429 5.09 6.42 1.49
CA MET A 429 6.03 7.56 1.48
C MET A 429 6.56 7.84 0.08
N LEU A 430 7.02 6.80 -0.63
CA LEU A 430 7.52 6.98 -2.00
C LEU A 430 6.42 7.41 -2.97
N THR A 431 5.19 6.96 -2.76
CA THR A 431 4.03 7.43 -3.53
C THR A 431 3.72 8.90 -3.25
N ILE A 432 3.73 9.32 -1.98
CA ILE A 432 3.54 10.72 -1.57
C ILE A 432 4.62 11.60 -2.19
N VAL A 433 5.88 11.17 -2.12
CA VAL A 433 7.02 11.85 -2.73
C VAL A 433 6.82 12.03 -4.24
N GLY A 434 6.44 10.96 -4.96
CA GLY A 434 6.18 11.02 -6.40
C GLY A 434 5.00 11.95 -6.75
N TYR A 435 3.94 11.95 -5.93
CA TYR A 435 2.75 12.77 -6.12
C TYR A 435 2.98 14.25 -5.75
N SER A 436 3.72 14.52 -4.68
CA SER A 436 4.07 15.90 -4.26
C SER A 436 4.83 16.65 -5.36
N VAL A 437 5.76 15.95 -6.04
CA VAL A 437 6.48 16.52 -7.18
C VAL A 437 5.53 16.92 -8.31
N ASN A 438 4.47 16.16 -8.56
CA ASN A 438 3.48 16.49 -9.59
C ASN A 438 2.83 17.87 -9.35
N SER A 439 2.39 18.12 -8.12
CA SER A 439 1.80 19.42 -7.74
C SER A 439 2.79 20.58 -7.93
N THR A 440 4.07 20.35 -7.66
CA THR A 440 5.13 21.33 -7.83
C THR A 440 5.40 21.62 -9.32
N ILE A 441 5.43 20.58 -10.16
CA ILE A 441 5.65 20.71 -11.61
C ILE A 441 4.52 21.51 -12.29
N VAL A 442 3.28 21.30 -11.85
CA VAL A 442 2.11 22.03 -12.42
C VAL A 442 2.16 23.53 -12.11
N ILE A 443 2.76 23.92 -10.98
CA ILE A 443 2.87 25.32 -10.57
C ILE A 443 4.04 26.02 -11.26
N PHE A 444 5.13 25.33 -11.53
CA PHE A 444 6.31 25.88 -12.18
C PHE A 444 6.13 25.93 -13.70
N PRO A 445 6.57 27.04 -14.35
CA PRO A 445 6.46 27.21 -15.79
C PRO A 445 7.36 26.28 -16.61
#